data_7c60088fc5c02475d2d784f82040b545
#
_entry.id   7c60088fc5c02475d2d784f82040b545
#
_cell.length_a   1.000
_cell.length_b   1.000
_cell.length_c   1.000
_cell.angle_alpha   90.00
_cell.angle_beta   90.00
_cell.angle_gamma   90.00
#
_symmetry.space_group_name_H-M   'P 1'
#
loop_
_entity.id
_entity.type
_entity.pdbx_description
1 polymer ?
#
loop_
_entity_poly.entity_id
_entity_poly.type
_entity_poly.pdbx_seq_one_letter_code
_entity_poly.pdbx_strand_id
1 'polypeptide(L)'
;MSLVSGTARTGEAAAVAEAPLFNGIPLILGTIAINVFYVGVRIYEQVFGQFAGLDSFAPEFTTYWMTILYIEEPVELISFLALVGWMWKTRDTDLANVQPREEMRRIFNLISWIMVYGIAIYWGASYFTEQDGTWHMTVIRDTDFTPSHIIEFYMSYPMYIVIGVGGFMYARTRLPTYGSKGWSIAYVLLFVGPFMIFPNVGLNEWGHTFWFMEELFVEPLHWMFVFFGWFSLAVFGVTLQLLGRVVELAHGHEELLGLEPAE
;
A
#
# COMPACT_ATOMS: atom_id res chain seq x y z
N MET A 1 -0.73 32.03 34.96
CA MET A 1 0.11 31.55 33.81
C MET A 1 -0.73 30.60 32.94
N SER A 2 -1.81 31.12 32.29
CA SER A 2 -2.82 30.31 31.58
C SER A 2 -3.46 31.05 30.41
N LEU A 3 -2.73 31.88 29.68
CA LEU A 3 -3.28 32.60 28.51
C LEU A 3 -2.63 32.22 27.15
N VAL A 4 -1.64 31.32 27.13
CA VAL A 4 -0.96 30.93 25.91
C VAL A 4 -1.61 29.70 25.23
N SER A 5 -2.44 28.95 25.92
CA SER A 5 -3.07 27.73 25.39
C SER A 5 -4.30 28.00 24.50
N GLY A 6 -4.99 29.12 24.70
CA GLY A 6 -6.23 29.45 23.98
C GLY A 6 -6.02 29.96 22.54
N THR A 7 -4.98 30.73 22.32
CA THR A 7 -4.71 31.35 21.01
C THR A 7 -4.12 30.37 19.99
N ALA A 8 -3.35 29.37 20.41
CA ALA A 8 -2.82 28.32 19.53
C ALA A 8 -3.96 27.40 19.01
N ARG A 9 -4.91 27.01 19.89
CA ARG A 9 -6.07 26.19 19.49
C ARG A 9 -7.04 26.91 18.54
N THR A 10 -7.26 28.20 18.74
CA THR A 10 -8.14 28.98 17.84
C THR A 10 -7.51 29.21 16.48
N GLY A 11 -6.20 29.42 16.38
CA GLY A 11 -5.50 29.54 15.11
C GLY A 11 -5.46 28.24 14.32
N GLU A 12 -5.28 27.10 15.00
CA GLU A 12 -5.28 25.77 14.39
C GLU A 12 -6.70 25.39 13.92
N ALA A 13 -7.75 25.67 14.68
CA ALA A 13 -9.13 25.48 14.28
C ALA A 13 -9.53 26.33 13.07
N ALA A 14 -9.07 27.58 13.01
CA ALA A 14 -9.31 28.47 11.85
C ALA A 14 -8.58 27.95 10.60
N ALA A 15 -7.33 27.51 10.73
CA ALA A 15 -6.56 26.96 9.61
C ALA A 15 -7.19 25.64 9.07
N VAL A 16 -7.77 24.81 9.94
CA VAL A 16 -8.51 23.60 9.54
C VAL A 16 -9.80 23.96 8.81
N ALA A 17 -10.49 25.02 9.20
CA ALA A 17 -11.70 25.48 8.52
C ALA A 17 -11.44 26.01 7.10
N GLU A 18 -10.24 26.54 6.82
CA GLU A 18 -9.85 27.07 5.51
C GLU A 18 -9.23 26.01 4.58
N ALA A 19 -8.69 24.91 5.12
CA ALA A 19 -8.06 23.88 4.31
C ALA A 19 -9.09 23.13 3.45
N PRO A 20 -8.75 22.78 2.19
CA PRO A 20 -9.65 21.99 1.35
C PRO A 20 -9.90 20.61 1.97
N LEU A 21 -11.12 20.09 1.80
CA LEU A 21 -11.46 18.74 2.26
C LEU A 21 -10.61 17.67 1.60
N PHE A 22 -10.32 17.84 0.33
CA PHE A 22 -9.46 16.93 -0.45
C PHE A 22 -8.26 17.69 -1.01
N ASN A 23 -7.08 17.16 -0.74
CA ASN A 23 -5.84 17.59 -1.38
C ASN A 23 -5.31 16.44 -2.24
N GLY A 24 -5.43 16.58 -3.56
CA GLY A 24 -4.97 15.56 -4.51
C GLY A 24 -3.45 15.47 -4.68
N ILE A 25 -2.67 16.43 -4.19
CA ILE A 25 -1.22 16.47 -4.38
C ILE A 25 -0.52 15.22 -3.83
N PRO A 26 -0.77 14.75 -2.59
CA PRO A 26 -0.15 13.54 -2.09
C PRO A 26 -0.50 12.30 -2.91
N LEU A 27 -1.74 12.19 -3.40
CA LEU A 27 -2.16 11.10 -4.27
C LEU A 27 -1.38 11.11 -5.59
N ILE A 28 -1.31 12.28 -6.25
CA ILE A 28 -0.59 12.42 -7.53
C ILE A 28 0.89 12.11 -7.35
N LEU A 29 1.53 12.69 -6.33
CA LEU A 29 2.95 12.46 -6.06
C LEU A 29 3.24 11.01 -5.70
N GLY A 30 2.41 10.38 -4.86
CA GLY A 30 2.54 8.98 -4.51
C GLY A 30 2.38 8.06 -5.72
N THR A 31 1.36 8.32 -6.55
CA THR A 31 1.13 7.59 -7.81
C THR A 31 2.32 7.72 -8.76
N ILE A 32 2.83 8.93 -8.96
CA ILE A 32 4.02 9.15 -9.82
C ILE A 32 5.23 8.43 -9.24
N ALA A 33 5.50 8.57 -7.94
CA ALA A 33 6.66 7.97 -7.28
C ALA A 33 6.67 6.44 -7.43
N ILE A 34 5.56 5.77 -7.13
CA ILE A 34 5.43 4.32 -7.26
C ILE A 34 5.61 3.85 -8.71
N ASN A 35 4.95 4.52 -9.65
CA ASN A 35 5.09 4.12 -11.05
C ASN A 35 6.50 4.40 -11.62
N VAL A 36 7.12 5.53 -11.29
CA VAL A 36 8.50 5.82 -11.70
C VAL A 36 9.46 4.79 -11.12
N PHE A 37 9.29 4.43 -9.85
CA PHE A 37 10.10 3.40 -9.21
C PHE A 37 9.98 2.07 -9.94
N TYR A 38 8.77 1.52 -10.10
CA TYR A 38 8.58 0.21 -10.73
C TYR A 38 8.90 0.18 -12.22
N VAL A 39 8.65 1.26 -12.96
CA VAL A 39 9.12 1.39 -14.35
C VAL A 39 10.65 1.37 -14.39
N GLY A 40 11.32 2.03 -13.43
CA GLY A 40 12.77 1.97 -13.29
C GLY A 40 13.27 0.54 -13.03
N VAL A 41 12.63 -0.19 -12.11
CA VAL A 41 12.91 -1.60 -11.83
C VAL A 41 12.72 -2.46 -13.09
N ARG A 42 11.63 -2.25 -13.83
CA ARG A 42 11.37 -2.97 -15.09
C ARG A 42 12.40 -2.69 -16.16
N ILE A 43 12.85 -1.44 -16.29
CA ILE A 43 13.93 -1.08 -17.20
C ILE A 43 15.24 -1.77 -16.78
N TYR A 44 15.55 -1.75 -15.49
CA TYR A 44 16.72 -2.42 -14.95
C TYR A 44 16.70 -3.92 -15.26
N GLU A 45 15.61 -4.59 -14.99
CA GLU A 45 15.40 -6.00 -15.31
C GLU A 45 15.61 -6.26 -16.81
N GLN A 46 15.07 -5.41 -17.66
CA GLN A 46 15.20 -5.55 -19.12
C GLN A 46 16.64 -5.42 -19.61
N VAL A 47 17.43 -4.56 -18.98
CA VAL A 47 18.83 -4.33 -19.33
C VAL A 47 19.74 -5.44 -18.77
N PHE A 48 19.52 -5.85 -17.53
CA PHE A 48 20.46 -6.72 -16.80
C PHE A 48 19.96 -8.17 -16.62
N GLY A 49 18.69 -8.46 -16.91
CA GLY A 49 18.12 -9.78 -16.72
C GLY A 49 18.86 -10.84 -17.54
N GLN A 50 18.87 -10.70 -18.86
CA GLN A 50 19.54 -11.67 -19.75
C GLN A 50 21.06 -11.61 -19.65
N PHE A 51 21.62 -10.44 -19.41
CA PHE A 51 23.07 -10.26 -19.34
C PHE A 51 23.69 -10.84 -18.07
N ALA A 52 23.05 -10.63 -16.92
CA ALA A 52 23.62 -10.94 -15.61
C ALA A 52 22.69 -11.75 -14.68
N GLY A 53 21.49 -12.09 -15.13
CA GLY A 53 20.46 -12.71 -14.29
C GLY A 53 20.19 -14.18 -14.57
N LEU A 54 20.64 -14.74 -15.71
CA LEU A 54 20.29 -16.12 -16.12
C LEU A 54 21.02 -17.21 -15.34
N ASP A 55 22.13 -16.87 -14.69
CA ASP A 55 22.97 -17.82 -13.96
C ASP A 55 23.32 -17.24 -12.58
N SER A 56 22.63 -17.68 -11.56
CA SER A 56 22.84 -17.21 -10.17
C SER A 56 24.23 -17.52 -9.60
N PHE A 57 25.01 -18.38 -10.25
CA PHE A 57 26.39 -18.72 -9.88
C PHE A 57 27.44 -17.90 -10.63
N ALA A 58 27.02 -17.09 -11.58
CA ALA A 58 27.95 -16.22 -12.33
C ALA A 58 28.39 -15.00 -11.46
N PRO A 59 29.65 -14.54 -11.56
CA PRO A 59 30.13 -13.37 -10.81
C PRO A 59 29.34 -12.10 -11.07
N GLU A 60 28.84 -11.92 -12.29
CA GLU A 60 28.02 -10.81 -12.71
C GLU A 60 26.70 -10.75 -11.94
N PHE A 61 26.12 -11.90 -11.61
CA PHE A 61 24.91 -12.00 -10.81
C PHE A 61 25.09 -11.32 -9.43
N THR A 62 26.18 -11.59 -8.76
CA THR A 62 26.48 -10.94 -7.47
C THR A 62 26.56 -9.43 -7.60
N THR A 63 27.16 -8.94 -8.68
CA THR A 63 27.34 -7.49 -8.90
C THR A 63 26.01 -6.79 -9.18
N TYR A 64 25.17 -7.36 -10.03
CA TYR A 64 23.97 -6.67 -10.49
C TYR A 64 22.72 -7.04 -9.68
N TRP A 65 22.60 -8.25 -9.16
CA TRP A 65 21.39 -8.71 -8.52
C TRP A 65 21.51 -8.82 -7.00
N MET A 66 22.53 -9.51 -6.49
CA MET A 66 22.70 -9.64 -5.04
C MET A 66 23.02 -8.28 -4.38
N THR A 67 23.65 -7.35 -5.10
CA THR A 67 23.89 -5.99 -4.59
C THR A 67 22.57 -5.23 -4.37
N ILE A 68 21.57 -5.42 -5.24
CA ILE A 68 20.23 -4.84 -5.04
C ILE A 68 19.64 -5.39 -3.74
N LEU A 69 19.59 -6.70 -3.58
CA LEU A 69 19.07 -7.38 -2.39
C LEU A 69 19.72 -6.82 -1.10
N TYR A 70 21.03 -6.67 -1.09
CA TYR A 70 21.75 -6.15 0.10
C TYR A 70 21.45 -4.68 0.40
N ILE A 71 20.97 -3.91 -0.57
CA ILE A 71 20.57 -2.51 -0.39
C ILE A 71 19.11 -2.40 -0.02
N GLU A 72 18.23 -3.14 -0.70
CA GLU A 72 16.79 -3.01 -0.52
C GLU A 72 16.32 -3.43 0.87
N GLU A 73 16.77 -4.57 1.37
CA GLU A 73 16.38 -5.10 2.67
C GLU A 73 16.62 -4.11 3.84
N PRO A 74 17.83 -3.52 4.01
CA PRO A 74 18.02 -2.49 5.02
C PRO A 74 17.20 -1.23 4.80
N VAL A 75 17.01 -0.80 3.54
CA VAL A 75 16.23 0.40 3.21
C VAL A 75 14.76 0.18 3.56
N GLU A 76 14.20 -0.96 3.28
CA GLU A 76 12.82 -1.31 3.61
C GLU A 76 12.61 -1.41 5.11
N LEU A 77 13.51 -2.09 5.84
CA LEU A 77 13.45 -2.17 7.29
C LEU A 77 13.51 -0.79 7.95
N ILE A 78 14.45 0.07 7.50
CA ILE A 78 14.57 1.44 8.03
C ILE A 78 13.31 2.24 7.70
N SER A 79 12.78 2.12 6.49
CA SER A 79 11.56 2.79 6.05
C SER A 79 10.34 2.36 6.88
N PHE A 80 10.22 1.06 7.15
CA PHE A 80 9.19 0.50 8.02
C PHE A 80 9.26 1.08 9.43
N LEU A 81 10.43 1.02 10.06
CA LEU A 81 10.62 1.51 11.43
C LEU A 81 10.38 3.02 11.53
N ALA A 82 10.88 3.78 10.55
CA ALA A 82 10.67 5.22 10.48
C ALA A 82 9.19 5.58 10.32
N LEU A 83 8.48 4.89 9.43
CA LEU A 83 7.06 5.12 9.19
C LEU A 83 6.21 4.80 10.42
N VAL A 84 6.39 3.62 11.00
CA VAL A 84 5.67 3.20 12.20
C VAL A 84 5.96 4.14 13.38
N GLY A 85 7.22 4.47 13.59
CA GLY A 85 7.65 5.40 14.64
C GLY A 85 7.05 6.80 14.46
N TRP A 86 7.06 7.30 13.23
CA TRP A 86 6.45 8.59 12.90
C TRP A 86 4.94 8.57 13.10
N MET A 87 4.23 7.57 12.59
CA MET A 87 2.78 7.43 12.75
C MET A 87 2.38 7.34 14.21
N TRP A 88 3.13 6.60 15.02
CA TRP A 88 2.88 6.48 16.46
C TRP A 88 3.16 7.76 17.21
N LYS A 89 4.27 8.43 16.92
CA LYS A 89 4.66 9.69 17.57
C LYS A 89 3.66 10.82 17.29
N THR A 90 3.11 10.85 16.07
CA THR A 90 2.18 11.89 15.60
C THR A 90 0.70 11.48 15.70
N ARG A 91 0.40 10.40 16.45
CA ARG A 91 -0.98 9.95 16.62
C ARG A 91 -1.84 11.00 17.30
N ASP A 92 -3.09 11.05 16.92
CA ASP A 92 -4.09 11.81 17.64
C ASP A 92 -4.48 11.07 18.92
N THR A 93 -4.42 11.73 20.05
CA THR A 93 -4.73 11.17 21.37
C THR A 93 -6.16 11.47 21.80
N ASP A 94 -6.90 12.28 21.05
CA ASP A 94 -8.28 12.68 21.35
C ASP A 94 -9.21 12.43 20.14
N LEU A 95 -9.25 11.20 19.69
CA LEU A 95 -10.07 10.80 18.54
C LEU A 95 -11.58 11.01 18.76
N ALA A 96 -12.04 11.07 20.02
CA ALA A 96 -13.45 11.26 20.31
C ALA A 96 -13.95 12.67 19.99
N ASN A 97 -13.05 13.65 19.97
CA ASN A 97 -13.37 15.07 19.78
C ASN A 97 -12.90 15.62 18.41
N VAL A 98 -12.59 14.74 17.45
CA VAL A 98 -12.24 15.16 16.09
C VAL A 98 -13.44 15.85 15.46
N GLN A 99 -13.22 17.06 14.93
CA GLN A 99 -14.26 17.84 14.26
C GLN A 99 -14.68 17.15 12.94
N PRO A 100 -15.98 17.22 12.55
CA PRO A 100 -16.50 16.55 11.36
C PRO A 100 -15.70 16.86 10.08
N ARG A 101 -15.36 18.12 9.85
CA ARG A 101 -14.56 18.54 8.69
C ARG A 101 -13.17 17.93 8.68
N GLU A 102 -12.52 17.86 9.84
CA GLU A 102 -11.19 17.24 9.96
C GLU A 102 -11.27 15.73 9.79
N GLU A 103 -12.31 15.07 10.32
CA GLU A 103 -12.53 13.64 10.08
C GLU A 103 -12.73 13.35 8.59
N MET A 104 -13.53 14.13 7.88
CA MET A 104 -13.70 13.99 6.41
C MET A 104 -12.38 14.16 5.68
N ARG A 105 -11.58 15.18 6.01
CA ARG A 105 -10.26 15.40 5.42
C ARG A 105 -9.34 14.19 5.63
N ARG A 106 -9.33 13.63 6.82
CA ARG A 106 -8.55 12.43 7.15
C ARG A 106 -9.04 11.19 6.39
N ILE A 107 -10.35 11.07 6.18
CA ILE A 107 -10.96 10.02 5.36
C ILE A 107 -10.46 10.11 3.91
N PHE A 108 -10.49 11.29 3.30
CA PHE A 108 -9.98 11.47 1.93
C PHE A 108 -8.49 11.19 1.82
N ASN A 109 -7.70 11.53 2.85
CA ASN A 109 -6.29 11.16 2.89
C ASN A 109 -6.10 9.63 2.95
N LEU A 110 -6.91 8.91 3.73
CA LEU A 110 -6.85 7.44 3.77
C LEU A 110 -7.25 6.83 2.42
N ILE A 111 -8.31 7.33 1.78
CA ILE A 111 -8.71 6.88 0.44
C ILE A 111 -7.55 7.08 -0.55
N SER A 112 -6.90 8.24 -0.52
CA SER A 112 -5.72 8.51 -1.35
C SER A 112 -4.58 7.53 -1.09
N TRP A 113 -4.33 7.21 0.17
CA TRP A 113 -3.34 6.22 0.57
C TRP A 113 -3.69 4.82 0.03
N ILE A 114 -4.95 4.40 0.16
CA ILE A 114 -5.44 3.11 -0.34
C ILE A 114 -5.26 3.01 -1.87
N MET A 115 -5.47 4.11 -2.61
CA MET A 115 -5.26 4.13 -4.05
C MET A 115 -3.79 3.91 -4.42
N VAL A 116 -2.86 4.60 -3.75
CA VAL A 116 -1.41 4.40 -3.95
C VAL A 116 -0.99 2.98 -3.55
N TYR A 117 -1.52 2.49 -2.43
CA TYR A 117 -1.33 1.11 -1.99
C TYR A 117 -1.82 0.09 -3.03
N GLY A 118 -3.00 0.33 -3.62
CA GLY A 118 -3.52 -0.51 -4.70
C GLY A 118 -2.60 -0.58 -5.92
N ILE A 119 -1.95 0.54 -6.28
CA ILE A 119 -0.97 0.56 -7.37
C ILE A 119 0.27 -0.25 -7.01
N ALA A 120 0.77 -0.17 -5.76
CA ALA A 120 1.89 -0.98 -5.31
C ALA A 120 1.56 -2.49 -5.33
N ILE A 121 0.35 -2.86 -4.89
CA ILE A 121 -0.15 -4.25 -4.99
C ILE A 121 -0.24 -4.72 -6.44
N TYR A 122 -0.72 -3.88 -7.36
CA TYR A 122 -0.76 -4.22 -8.78
C TYR A 122 0.65 -4.57 -9.31
N TRP A 123 1.63 -3.71 -9.04
CA TRP A 123 2.99 -3.98 -9.48
C TRP A 123 3.57 -5.25 -8.84
N GLY A 124 3.56 -5.33 -7.52
CA GLY A 124 4.20 -6.41 -6.78
C GLY A 124 3.47 -7.74 -6.90
N ALA A 125 2.16 -7.73 -6.68
CA ALA A 125 1.36 -8.94 -6.59
C ALA A 125 0.61 -9.29 -7.90
N SER A 126 0.80 -8.53 -8.97
CA SER A 126 0.21 -8.81 -10.28
C SER A 126 1.30 -8.85 -11.34
N TYR A 127 1.85 -7.71 -11.66
CA TYR A 127 2.75 -7.59 -12.79
C TYR A 127 4.04 -8.44 -12.63
N PHE A 128 4.74 -8.32 -11.50
CA PHE A 128 5.98 -9.07 -11.29
C PHE A 128 5.74 -10.54 -10.95
N THR A 129 4.62 -10.88 -10.33
CA THR A 129 4.24 -12.28 -10.12
C THR A 129 4.03 -13.03 -11.45
N GLU A 130 3.37 -12.38 -12.43
CA GLU A 130 3.22 -12.97 -13.76
C GLU A 130 4.56 -13.10 -14.50
N GLN A 131 5.50 -12.18 -14.26
CA GLN A 131 6.83 -12.27 -14.85
C GLN A 131 7.70 -13.38 -14.27
N ASP A 132 7.53 -13.69 -12.98
CA ASP A 132 8.27 -14.76 -12.32
C ASP A 132 8.10 -16.08 -13.06
N GLY A 133 6.89 -16.39 -13.46
CA GLY A 133 6.62 -17.58 -14.25
C GLY A 133 7.42 -17.67 -15.54
N THR A 134 7.38 -16.63 -16.30
CA THR A 134 8.14 -16.57 -17.55
C THR A 134 9.64 -16.64 -17.32
N TRP A 135 10.11 -16.07 -16.20
CA TRP A 135 11.53 -16.05 -15.87
C TRP A 135 12.10 -17.44 -15.63
N HIS A 136 11.41 -18.26 -14.86
CA HIS A 136 11.83 -19.64 -14.55
C HIS A 136 11.98 -20.53 -15.80
N MET A 137 11.32 -20.17 -16.89
CA MET A 137 11.50 -20.87 -18.18
C MET A 137 12.79 -20.51 -18.91
N THR A 138 13.48 -19.46 -18.49
CA THR A 138 14.66 -18.92 -19.22
C THR A 138 15.97 -19.04 -18.45
N VAL A 139 15.94 -19.24 -17.13
CA VAL A 139 17.15 -19.33 -16.31
C VAL A 139 17.97 -20.58 -16.62
N ILE A 140 19.29 -20.46 -16.50
CA ILE A 140 20.25 -21.54 -16.74
C ILE A 140 20.54 -22.27 -15.43
N ARG A 141 20.83 -21.53 -14.37
CA ARG A 141 21.02 -22.03 -13.00
C ARG A 141 20.35 -21.06 -12.05
N ASP A 142 19.51 -21.60 -11.23
CA ASP A 142 18.64 -20.81 -10.35
C ASP A 142 18.94 -21.07 -8.86
N THR A 143 18.50 -20.13 -8.05
CA THR A 143 18.44 -20.19 -6.59
C THR A 143 17.19 -19.44 -6.13
N ASP A 144 16.90 -19.44 -4.82
CA ASP A 144 15.82 -18.63 -4.22
C ASP A 144 16.00 -17.11 -4.47
N PHE A 145 17.15 -16.69 -4.99
CA PHE A 145 17.51 -15.31 -5.31
C PHE A 145 17.55 -15.02 -6.82
N THR A 146 16.75 -15.69 -7.61
CA THR A 146 16.60 -15.32 -9.03
C THR A 146 16.16 -13.85 -9.19
N PRO A 147 16.46 -13.16 -10.30
CA PRO A 147 16.05 -11.77 -10.50
C PRO A 147 14.58 -11.48 -10.25
N SER A 148 13.69 -12.35 -10.70
CA SER A 148 12.25 -12.22 -10.48
C SER A 148 11.90 -12.28 -8.98
N HIS A 149 12.50 -13.19 -8.22
CA HIS A 149 12.32 -13.27 -6.77
C HIS A 149 12.90 -12.05 -6.03
N ILE A 150 14.06 -11.55 -6.44
CA ILE A 150 14.63 -10.32 -5.87
C ILE A 150 13.65 -9.16 -6.05
N ILE A 151 13.06 -9.00 -7.23
CA ILE A 151 12.09 -7.93 -7.48
C ILE A 151 10.75 -8.18 -6.80
N GLU A 152 10.24 -9.39 -6.82
CA GLU A 152 8.90 -9.70 -6.31
C GLU A 152 8.91 -9.90 -4.80
N PHE A 153 9.66 -10.89 -4.30
CA PHE A 153 9.57 -11.34 -2.92
C PHE A 153 10.36 -10.48 -1.95
N TYR A 154 11.54 -10.02 -2.36
CA TYR A 154 12.45 -9.29 -1.49
C TYR A 154 12.27 -7.77 -1.59
N MET A 155 11.84 -7.23 -2.73
CA MET A 155 11.60 -5.80 -2.93
C MET A 155 10.11 -5.45 -2.83
N SER A 156 9.29 -6.05 -3.69
CA SER A 156 7.90 -5.59 -3.87
C SER A 156 7.00 -5.97 -2.70
N TYR A 157 7.12 -7.17 -2.15
CA TYR A 157 6.29 -7.60 -1.03
C TYR A 157 6.58 -6.82 0.24
N PRO A 158 7.83 -6.66 0.69
CA PRO A 158 8.12 -5.78 1.82
C PRO A 158 7.66 -4.34 1.58
N MET A 159 7.88 -3.79 0.38
CA MET A 159 7.45 -2.43 0.05
C MET A 159 5.93 -2.24 0.23
N TYR A 160 5.08 -3.10 -0.35
CA TYR A 160 3.65 -2.92 -0.17
C TYR A 160 3.19 -3.26 1.25
N ILE A 161 3.89 -4.12 1.97
CA ILE A 161 3.66 -4.34 3.40
C ILE A 161 3.93 -3.05 4.19
N VAL A 162 5.03 -2.36 3.94
CA VAL A 162 5.34 -1.07 4.55
C VAL A 162 4.24 -0.05 4.28
N ILE A 163 3.80 0.07 3.02
CA ILE A 163 2.72 0.98 2.63
C ILE A 163 1.39 0.57 3.32
N GLY A 164 1.07 -0.71 3.35
CA GLY A 164 -0.12 -1.26 3.99
C GLY A 164 -0.14 -0.99 5.50
N VAL A 165 0.96 -1.29 6.20
CA VAL A 165 1.09 -1.00 7.64
C VAL A 165 0.98 0.50 7.90
N GLY A 166 1.54 1.35 7.03
CA GLY A 166 1.36 2.80 7.11
C GLY A 166 -0.11 3.22 7.06
N GLY A 167 -0.88 2.70 6.11
CA GLY A 167 -2.32 2.95 6.00
C GLY A 167 -3.12 2.42 7.18
N PHE A 168 -2.79 1.21 7.66
CA PHE A 168 -3.36 0.65 8.88
C PHE A 168 -3.12 1.56 10.10
N MET A 169 -1.88 1.95 10.32
CA MET A 169 -1.51 2.85 11.42
C MET A 169 -2.15 4.22 11.27
N TYR A 170 -2.23 4.76 10.05
CA TYR A 170 -2.94 6.01 9.79
C TYR A 170 -4.40 5.93 10.24
N ALA A 171 -5.13 4.91 9.81
CA ALA A 171 -6.52 4.72 10.17
C ALA A 171 -6.71 4.54 11.70
N ARG A 172 -5.87 3.71 12.32
CA ARG A 172 -5.93 3.43 13.77
C ARG A 172 -5.60 4.65 14.64
N THR A 173 -4.72 5.51 14.16
CA THR A 173 -4.19 6.63 14.96
C THR A 173 -4.85 7.97 14.67
N ARG A 174 -5.71 8.07 13.64
CA ARG A 174 -6.27 9.35 13.20
C ARG A 174 -7.76 9.34 12.92
N LEU A 175 -8.37 8.17 12.72
CA LEU A 175 -9.79 8.09 12.40
C LEU A 175 -10.60 7.50 13.56
N PRO A 176 -11.63 8.22 14.07
CA PRO A 176 -12.53 7.73 15.13
C PRO A 176 -13.14 6.36 14.79
N THR A 177 -13.53 6.16 13.54
CA THR A 177 -14.15 4.91 13.06
C THR A 177 -13.30 3.69 13.35
N TYR A 178 -11.99 3.76 13.08
CA TYR A 178 -11.07 2.63 13.25
C TYR A 178 -10.23 2.73 14.53
N GLY A 179 -10.09 3.91 15.10
CA GLY A 179 -9.32 4.14 16.32
C GLY A 179 -10.10 3.81 17.59
N SER A 180 -11.34 4.30 17.70
CA SER A 180 -12.16 4.18 18.91
C SER A 180 -13.33 3.20 18.76
N LYS A 181 -13.94 3.11 17.58
CA LYS A 181 -15.16 2.31 17.36
C LYS A 181 -14.91 0.86 16.95
N GLY A 182 -13.69 0.53 16.59
CA GLY A 182 -13.30 -0.84 16.29
C GLY A 182 -12.94 -1.13 14.83
N TRP A 183 -13.18 -2.36 14.39
CA TRP A 183 -12.68 -2.93 13.14
C TRP A 183 -13.83 -3.53 12.35
N SER A 184 -13.70 -3.52 11.05
CA SER A 184 -14.55 -4.27 10.14
C SER A 184 -13.75 -5.38 9.45
N ILE A 185 -14.45 -6.38 8.92
CA ILE A 185 -13.82 -7.45 8.13
C ILE A 185 -13.11 -6.85 6.91
N ALA A 186 -13.74 -5.92 6.22
CA ALA A 186 -13.15 -5.27 5.05
C ALA A 186 -11.85 -4.51 5.42
N TYR A 187 -11.84 -3.80 6.56
CA TYR A 187 -10.65 -3.11 7.05
C TYR A 187 -9.50 -4.08 7.38
N VAL A 188 -9.81 -5.21 8.02
CA VAL A 188 -8.80 -6.24 8.31
C VAL A 188 -8.27 -6.83 7.01
N LEU A 189 -9.15 -7.22 6.09
CA LEU A 189 -8.74 -7.80 4.81
C LEU A 189 -7.94 -6.82 3.94
N LEU A 190 -8.21 -5.52 4.04
CA LEU A 190 -7.47 -4.51 3.28
C LEU A 190 -5.97 -4.55 3.61
N PHE A 191 -5.61 -4.69 4.88
CA PHE A 191 -4.23 -4.60 5.32
C PHE A 191 -3.57 -5.97 5.58
N VAL A 192 -4.35 -6.99 5.96
CA VAL A 192 -3.88 -8.36 6.20
C VAL A 192 -3.98 -9.21 4.93
N GLY A 193 -4.94 -8.89 4.03
CA GLY A 193 -5.15 -9.63 2.79
C GLY A 193 -3.89 -9.83 1.95
N PRO A 194 -3.07 -8.81 1.71
CA PRO A 194 -1.82 -8.97 0.97
C PRO A 194 -0.83 -9.98 1.55
N PHE A 195 -0.88 -10.26 2.85
CA PHE A 195 -0.10 -11.35 3.45
C PHE A 195 -0.57 -12.74 2.99
N MET A 196 -1.79 -12.85 2.47
CA MET A 196 -2.30 -14.10 1.87
C MET A 196 -1.57 -14.48 0.58
N ILE A 197 -0.73 -13.58 0.07
CA ILE A 197 0.11 -13.90 -1.09
C ILE A 197 1.16 -14.96 -0.76
N PHE A 198 1.63 -15.06 0.48
CA PHE A 198 2.58 -16.11 0.88
C PHE A 198 2.03 -17.53 0.63
N PRO A 199 0.79 -17.88 1.02
CA PRO A 199 0.18 -19.12 0.58
C PRO A 199 0.02 -19.23 -0.94
N ASN A 200 -0.20 -18.12 -1.64
CA ASN A 200 -0.28 -18.11 -3.11
C ASN A 200 1.08 -18.42 -3.75
N VAL A 201 2.16 -17.89 -3.22
CA VAL A 201 3.54 -18.26 -3.62
C VAL A 201 3.76 -19.75 -3.44
N GLY A 202 3.37 -20.32 -2.30
CA GLY A 202 3.46 -21.76 -2.07
C GLY A 202 2.67 -22.60 -3.08
N LEU A 203 1.51 -22.13 -3.52
CA LEU A 203 0.72 -22.78 -4.58
C LEU A 203 1.37 -22.63 -5.96
N ASN A 204 2.01 -21.50 -6.23
CA ASN A 204 2.78 -21.26 -7.43
C ASN A 204 3.96 -22.26 -7.51
N GLU A 205 4.77 -22.34 -6.45
CA GLU A 205 5.88 -23.29 -6.36
C GLU A 205 5.41 -24.75 -6.50
N TRP A 206 4.27 -25.09 -5.91
CA TRP A 206 3.66 -26.41 -6.08
C TRP A 206 3.25 -26.65 -7.54
N GLY A 207 2.69 -25.65 -8.21
CA GLY A 207 2.33 -25.69 -9.62
C GLY A 207 3.56 -25.95 -10.51
N HIS A 208 4.68 -25.24 -10.30
CA HIS A 208 5.95 -25.45 -10.98
C HIS A 208 6.45 -26.88 -10.80
N THR A 209 6.42 -27.40 -9.57
CA THR A 209 6.98 -28.72 -9.25
C THR A 209 6.20 -29.86 -9.88
N PHE A 210 4.86 -29.78 -9.89
CA PHE A 210 4.03 -30.94 -10.26
C PHE A 210 3.38 -30.81 -11.64
N TRP A 211 3.18 -29.61 -12.15
CA TRP A 211 2.35 -29.40 -13.33
C TRP A 211 3.09 -28.85 -14.54
N PHE A 212 4.24 -28.25 -14.35
CA PHE A 212 5.06 -27.64 -15.39
C PHE A 212 4.30 -26.58 -16.27
N MET A 213 3.18 -26.09 -15.77
CA MET A 213 2.27 -25.21 -16.51
C MET A 213 1.86 -24.04 -15.62
N GLU A 214 2.77 -23.13 -15.46
CA GLU A 214 2.66 -21.97 -14.59
C GLU A 214 1.46 -21.09 -14.91
N GLU A 215 1.23 -20.80 -16.17
CA GLU A 215 0.13 -19.93 -16.60
C GLU A 215 -1.26 -20.46 -16.22
N LEU A 216 -1.40 -21.77 -16.02
CA LEU A 216 -2.67 -22.35 -15.57
C LEU A 216 -2.97 -22.13 -14.10
N PHE A 217 -1.96 -21.86 -13.27
CA PHE A 217 -2.11 -21.68 -11.84
C PHE A 217 -1.90 -20.26 -11.37
N VAL A 218 -0.87 -19.58 -11.87
CA VAL A 218 -0.53 -18.22 -11.43
C VAL A 218 -1.64 -17.24 -11.81
N GLU A 219 -2.01 -17.15 -13.08
CA GLU A 219 -3.02 -16.20 -13.54
C GLU A 219 -4.39 -16.39 -12.88
N PRO A 220 -5.02 -17.58 -12.88
CA PRO A 220 -6.34 -17.75 -12.27
C PRO A 220 -6.33 -17.51 -10.76
N LEU A 221 -5.35 -18.01 -10.02
CA LEU A 221 -5.25 -17.79 -8.59
C LEU A 221 -5.00 -16.33 -8.27
N HIS A 222 -4.14 -15.69 -9.02
CA HIS A 222 -3.80 -14.29 -8.90
C HIS A 222 -5.04 -13.40 -9.08
N TRP A 223 -5.81 -13.56 -10.16
CA TRP A 223 -7.05 -12.82 -10.39
C TRP A 223 -8.08 -13.05 -9.29
N MET A 224 -8.21 -14.28 -8.81
CA MET A 224 -9.13 -14.62 -7.72
C MET A 224 -8.73 -13.94 -6.41
N PHE A 225 -7.45 -13.98 -6.02
CA PHE A 225 -7.01 -13.38 -4.77
C PHE A 225 -6.91 -11.86 -4.86
N VAL A 226 -6.24 -11.33 -5.87
CA VAL A 226 -5.96 -9.90 -5.95
C VAL A 226 -7.19 -9.14 -6.37
N PHE A 227 -7.85 -9.53 -7.44
CA PHE A 227 -8.96 -8.76 -7.97
C PHE A 227 -10.26 -9.03 -7.22
N PHE A 228 -10.73 -10.26 -7.16
CA PHE A 228 -12.01 -10.55 -6.54
C PHE A 228 -11.97 -10.58 -5.03
N GLY A 229 -10.94 -11.15 -4.43
CA GLY A 229 -10.81 -11.23 -2.99
C GLY A 229 -10.42 -9.88 -2.38
N TRP A 230 -9.25 -9.43 -2.70
CA TRP A 230 -8.71 -8.23 -2.03
C TRP A 230 -9.32 -6.93 -2.56
N PHE A 231 -9.33 -6.71 -3.86
CA PHE A 231 -9.84 -5.46 -4.43
C PHE A 231 -11.35 -5.31 -4.21
N SER A 232 -12.15 -6.29 -4.63
CA SER A 232 -13.61 -6.17 -4.55
C SER A 232 -14.14 -6.21 -3.12
N LEU A 233 -13.61 -7.07 -2.25
CA LEU A 233 -14.13 -7.22 -0.90
C LEU A 233 -13.48 -6.25 0.10
N ALA A 234 -12.18 -6.07 0.01
CA ALA A 234 -11.45 -5.26 0.98
C ALA A 234 -11.41 -3.78 0.57
N VAL A 235 -10.87 -3.45 -0.60
CA VAL A 235 -10.73 -2.04 -1.03
C VAL A 235 -12.10 -1.40 -1.22
N PHE A 236 -12.99 -2.04 -1.96
CA PHE A 236 -14.36 -1.55 -2.14
C PHE A 236 -15.14 -1.49 -0.82
N GLY A 237 -15.04 -2.55 0.00
CA GLY A 237 -15.71 -2.60 1.30
C GLY A 237 -15.32 -1.46 2.22
N VAL A 238 -14.01 -1.18 2.36
CA VAL A 238 -13.53 -0.04 3.17
C VAL A 238 -13.93 1.29 2.53
N THR A 239 -13.80 1.42 1.21
CA THR A 239 -14.20 2.66 0.50
C THR A 239 -15.67 2.98 0.74
N LEU A 240 -16.58 1.99 0.63
CA LEU A 240 -18.00 2.20 0.91
C LEU A 240 -18.25 2.59 2.37
N GLN A 241 -17.54 1.99 3.33
CA GLN A 241 -17.63 2.38 4.74
C GLN A 241 -17.17 3.82 4.97
N LEU A 242 -16.07 4.23 4.34
CA LEU A 242 -15.54 5.59 4.45
C LEU A 242 -16.48 6.61 3.79
N LEU A 243 -17.03 6.30 2.61
CA LEU A 243 -18.01 7.17 1.94
C LEU A 243 -19.31 7.28 2.73
N GLY A 244 -19.80 6.16 3.29
CA GLY A 244 -20.94 6.17 4.20
C GLY A 244 -20.70 7.08 5.40
N ARG A 245 -19.49 7.02 5.98
CA ARG A 245 -19.12 7.92 7.08
C ARG A 245 -19.05 9.39 6.66
N VAL A 246 -18.56 9.69 5.46
CA VAL A 246 -18.57 11.07 4.91
C VAL A 246 -20.01 11.59 4.78
N VAL A 247 -20.93 10.76 4.30
CA VAL A 247 -22.36 11.13 4.20
C VAL A 247 -22.96 11.39 5.58
N GLU A 248 -22.66 10.54 6.58
CA GLU A 248 -23.11 10.78 7.97
C GLU A 248 -22.59 12.09 8.54
N LEU A 249 -21.30 12.41 8.31
CA LEU A 249 -20.66 13.63 8.79
C LEU A 249 -21.20 14.87 8.09
N ALA A 250 -21.58 14.76 6.82
CA ALA A 250 -22.15 15.85 6.03
C ALA A 250 -23.62 16.11 6.37
N HIS A 251 -24.34 15.10 6.84
CA HIS A 251 -25.76 15.24 7.18
C HIS A 251 -25.96 16.22 8.34
N GLY A 252 -26.71 17.30 8.10
CA GLY A 252 -26.86 18.42 9.05
C GLY A 252 -25.69 19.42 9.06
N HIS A 253 -24.75 19.28 8.13
CA HIS A 253 -23.59 20.15 7.92
C HIS A 253 -23.34 20.36 6.43
N GLU A 254 -24.39 20.64 5.65
CA GLU A 254 -24.35 20.82 4.20
C GLU A 254 -23.31 21.86 3.78
N GLU A 255 -23.08 22.89 4.62
CA GLU A 255 -22.06 23.89 4.44
C GLU A 255 -20.62 23.32 4.36
N LEU A 256 -20.37 22.13 4.93
CA LEU A 256 -19.06 21.49 4.85
C LEU A 256 -18.74 20.99 3.44
N LEU A 257 -19.76 20.69 2.64
CA LEU A 257 -19.64 20.26 1.25
C LEU A 257 -19.80 21.43 0.25
N GLY A 258 -20.03 22.66 0.75
CA GLY A 258 -20.33 23.83 -0.10
C GLY A 258 -21.69 23.74 -0.76
N LEU A 259 -22.60 22.95 -0.21
CA LEU A 259 -23.99 22.87 -0.65
C LEU A 259 -24.81 23.95 0.08
N GLU A 260 -25.68 24.64 -0.65
CA GLU A 260 -26.65 25.49 0.01
C GLU A 260 -27.67 24.64 0.78
N PRO A 261 -28.10 25.07 1.98
CA PRO A 261 -29.15 24.36 2.71
C PRO A 261 -30.39 24.23 1.82
N ALA A 262 -31.00 23.05 1.81
CA ALA A 262 -32.26 22.85 1.11
C ALA A 262 -33.32 23.74 1.77
N GLU A 263 -33.93 24.68 1.02
CA GLU A 263 -35.00 25.54 1.48
C GLU A 263 -36.27 24.74 1.87
#